data_3558419169ada7e4088e977aacaf2813
#
_entry.id   3558419169ada7e4088e977aacaf2813
#
_cell.length_a   1.000
_cell.length_b   1.000
_cell.length_c   1.000
_cell.angle_alpha   90.00
_cell.angle_beta   90.00
_cell.angle_gamma   90.00
#
_symmetry.space_group_name_H-M   'P 1'
#
loop_
_entity.id
_entity.type
_entity.pdbx_description
1 polymer ?
#
loop_
_entity_poly.entity_id
_entity_poly.type
_entity_poly.pdbx_seq_one_letter_code
_entity_poly.pdbx_strand_id
1 'polypeptide(L)'
;MTDFLEFDAYIRQGEPNQQKRAAIWRTAIGLQAVDGLQTSDYLKETAKKHIEGEIDIDEARQLIKTYYQSKATRGVINDDQCEADKVSANITKILSSISLDFSAKGFVALHRRIFDGVLKHAGEIRRYDITKKEWVLDADTVNYLNWEDLYRALEFDIEQERNFSYKNLSLEQQVVHIAQFVSGLWQIHPFGEGNTRTTAVFTILYLRHIGFNVENDLFAKHSWYFRNALVRANYKNAVKGIDYSPMYLERFFRNLLLGEQWDLRNRYLHISPSAEWKEQPNLGEKQSNEPQNEPQNEPQKFTSLSTRQQQILSLLSKDNSLSKQRLADALGLSMSTVKRELSAMSHMVKYVGPTKGGHWEIN
;
A
#
# COMPACT_ATOMS: atom_id res chain seq x y z
N MET A 1 -10.63 4.49 -14.07
CA MET A 1 -11.80 3.59 -14.29
C MET A 1 -11.51 2.45 -15.26
N THR A 2 -10.53 2.55 -16.13
CA THR A 2 -10.19 1.58 -17.18
C THR A 2 -9.38 0.36 -16.70
N ASP A 3 -8.58 0.48 -15.64
CA ASP A 3 -7.64 -0.58 -15.24
C ASP A 3 -8.32 -1.84 -14.63
N PHE A 4 -9.51 -1.71 -14.04
CA PHE A 4 -10.23 -2.84 -13.49
C PHE A 4 -10.95 -3.69 -14.52
N LEU A 5 -11.33 -3.13 -15.65
CA LEU A 5 -12.04 -3.82 -16.72
C LEU A 5 -11.12 -4.67 -17.59
N GLU A 6 -9.81 -4.39 -17.58
CA GLU A 6 -8.87 -4.97 -18.55
C GLU A 6 -8.69 -6.48 -18.42
N PHE A 7 -8.83 -7.04 -17.21
CA PHE A 7 -8.74 -8.49 -16.98
C PHE A 7 -10.09 -9.15 -16.70
N ASP A 8 -11.19 -8.39 -16.69
CA ASP A 8 -12.54 -8.91 -16.38
C ASP A 8 -13.00 -10.00 -17.35
N ALA A 9 -12.62 -9.91 -18.63
CA ALA A 9 -12.95 -10.94 -19.61
C ALA A 9 -12.30 -12.28 -19.24
N TYR A 10 -11.03 -12.27 -18.86
CA TYR A 10 -10.31 -13.48 -18.44
C TYR A 10 -10.90 -14.06 -17.14
N ILE A 11 -11.27 -13.20 -16.18
CA ILE A 11 -11.83 -13.64 -14.90
C ILE A 11 -13.21 -14.27 -15.08
N ARG A 12 -14.03 -13.74 -15.99
CA ARG A 12 -15.39 -14.24 -16.21
C ARG A 12 -15.47 -15.42 -17.17
N GLN A 13 -14.62 -15.47 -18.18
CA GLN A 13 -14.78 -16.36 -19.33
C GLN A 13 -13.49 -17.14 -19.67
N GLY A 14 -12.36 -16.83 -19.02
CA GLY A 14 -11.11 -17.51 -19.25
C GLY A 14 -11.09 -18.94 -18.70
N GLU A 15 -10.14 -19.74 -19.15
CA GLU A 15 -9.83 -21.03 -18.57
C GLU A 15 -9.40 -20.89 -17.10
N PRO A 16 -9.57 -21.93 -16.24
CA PRO A 16 -9.31 -21.82 -14.79
C PRO A 16 -7.92 -21.21 -14.44
N ASN A 17 -6.88 -21.55 -15.19
CA ASN A 17 -5.54 -20.97 -14.98
C ASN A 17 -5.49 -19.50 -15.38
N GLN A 18 -6.17 -19.11 -16.44
CA GLN A 18 -6.26 -17.71 -16.87
C GLN A 18 -7.03 -16.88 -15.84
N GLN A 19 -8.17 -17.39 -15.36
CA GLN A 19 -8.96 -16.74 -14.30
C GLN A 19 -8.12 -16.47 -13.06
N LYS A 20 -7.38 -17.50 -12.59
CA LYS A 20 -6.50 -17.39 -11.42
C LYS A 20 -5.39 -16.37 -11.63
N ARG A 21 -4.68 -16.41 -12.76
CA ARG A 21 -3.60 -15.47 -13.07
C ARG A 21 -4.14 -14.04 -13.19
N ALA A 22 -5.26 -13.86 -13.89
CA ALA A 22 -5.91 -12.56 -14.06
C ALA A 22 -6.35 -11.94 -12.72
N ALA A 23 -6.95 -12.73 -11.83
CA ALA A 23 -7.33 -12.28 -10.50
C ALA A 23 -6.11 -11.84 -9.66
N ILE A 24 -4.99 -12.59 -9.74
CA ILE A 24 -3.77 -12.22 -9.03
C ILE A 24 -3.17 -10.93 -9.60
N TRP A 25 -3.06 -10.77 -10.92
CA TRP A 25 -2.58 -9.54 -11.54
C TRP A 25 -3.45 -8.34 -11.19
N ARG A 26 -4.78 -8.50 -11.24
CA ARG A 26 -5.71 -7.44 -10.84
C ARG A 26 -5.47 -6.97 -9.41
N THR A 27 -5.26 -7.90 -8.49
CA THR A 27 -4.94 -7.57 -7.09
C THR A 27 -3.60 -6.84 -6.98
N ALA A 28 -2.57 -7.34 -7.63
CA ALA A 28 -1.24 -6.76 -7.57
C ALA A 28 -1.20 -5.32 -8.12
N ILE A 29 -1.92 -5.07 -9.21
CA ILE A 29 -2.08 -3.74 -9.81
C ILE A 29 -2.92 -2.83 -8.91
N GLY A 30 -4.07 -3.31 -8.43
CA GLY A 30 -4.96 -2.53 -7.59
C GLY A 30 -4.34 -2.10 -6.25
N LEU A 31 -3.43 -2.90 -5.70
CA LEU A 31 -2.68 -2.54 -4.49
C LEU A 31 -1.73 -1.35 -4.67
N GLN A 32 -1.38 -0.96 -5.89
CA GLN A 32 -0.55 0.22 -6.12
C GLN A 32 -1.29 1.52 -5.80
N ALA A 33 -2.61 1.52 -5.91
CA ALA A 33 -3.45 2.67 -5.56
C ALA A 33 -3.35 3.08 -4.08
N VAL A 34 -2.91 2.19 -3.18
CA VAL A 34 -2.63 2.49 -1.76
C VAL A 34 -1.66 3.67 -1.60
N ASP A 35 -0.69 3.77 -2.50
CA ASP A 35 0.32 4.83 -2.50
C ASP A 35 0.13 5.82 -3.67
N GLY A 36 -1.06 5.81 -4.31
CA GLY A 36 -1.42 6.69 -5.42
C GLY A 36 -0.65 6.40 -6.72
N LEU A 37 -0.10 5.19 -6.85
CA LEU A 37 0.68 4.79 -8.01
C LEU A 37 -0.21 4.14 -9.09
N GLN A 38 0.18 4.34 -10.35
CA GLN A 38 -0.48 3.75 -11.52
C GLN A 38 0.51 2.96 -12.35
N THR A 39 0.07 1.81 -12.84
CA THR A 39 0.87 0.95 -13.71
C THR A 39 0.88 1.43 -15.16
N SER A 40 1.91 1.02 -15.91
CA SER A 40 2.04 1.34 -17.33
C SER A 40 1.21 0.37 -18.21
N ASP A 41 0.91 0.80 -19.43
CA ASP A 41 0.30 -0.08 -20.43
C ASP A 41 1.24 -1.24 -20.82
N TYR A 42 2.55 -1.03 -20.74
CA TYR A 42 3.54 -2.09 -20.97
C TYR A 42 3.39 -3.24 -19.95
N LEU A 43 3.16 -2.91 -18.67
CA LEU A 43 2.88 -3.93 -17.66
C LEU A 43 1.62 -4.71 -18.02
N LYS A 44 0.54 -4.01 -18.41
CA LYS A 44 -0.74 -4.65 -18.72
C LYS A 44 -0.63 -5.63 -19.89
N GLU A 45 0.07 -5.23 -20.96
CA GLU A 45 0.36 -6.12 -22.07
C GLU A 45 1.24 -7.32 -21.67
N THR A 46 2.25 -7.10 -20.82
CA THR A 46 3.07 -8.19 -20.29
C THR A 46 2.25 -9.13 -19.40
N ALA A 47 1.35 -8.60 -18.59
CA ALA A 47 0.43 -9.37 -17.77
C ALA A 47 -0.51 -10.25 -18.62
N LYS A 48 -1.04 -9.73 -19.73
CA LYS A 48 -1.86 -10.51 -20.68
C LYS A 48 -1.11 -11.74 -21.21
N LYS A 49 0.12 -11.57 -21.66
CA LYS A 49 0.97 -12.67 -22.12
C LYS A 49 1.16 -13.76 -21.05
N HIS A 50 1.36 -13.35 -19.78
CA HIS A 50 1.44 -14.30 -18.68
C HIS A 50 0.08 -14.97 -18.40
N ILE A 51 -1.03 -14.24 -18.46
CA ILE A 51 -2.38 -14.78 -18.27
C ILE A 51 -2.67 -15.84 -19.32
N GLU A 52 -2.35 -15.56 -20.58
CA GLU A 52 -2.54 -16.46 -21.72
C GLU A 52 -1.58 -17.65 -21.71
N GLY A 53 -0.49 -17.60 -20.94
CA GLY A 53 0.47 -18.66 -20.79
C GLY A 53 1.57 -18.63 -21.86
N GLU A 54 1.71 -17.55 -22.58
CA GLU A 54 2.81 -17.34 -23.54
C GLU A 54 4.16 -17.19 -22.84
N ILE A 55 4.16 -16.63 -21.64
CA ILE A 55 5.35 -16.44 -20.78
C ILE A 55 5.04 -16.86 -19.36
N ASP A 56 6.07 -17.25 -18.61
CA ASP A 56 5.94 -17.45 -17.16
C ASP A 56 6.11 -16.13 -16.37
N ILE A 57 5.93 -16.20 -15.05
CA ILE A 57 6.01 -15.01 -14.20
C ILE A 57 7.44 -14.46 -14.07
N ASP A 58 8.45 -15.29 -14.17
CA ASP A 58 9.84 -14.86 -14.10
C ASP A 58 10.27 -14.19 -15.40
N GLU A 59 9.80 -14.69 -16.54
CA GLU A 59 9.95 -14.05 -17.84
C GLU A 59 9.25 -12.68 -17.86
N ALA A 60 8.01 -12.59 -17.34
CA ALA A 60 7.30 -11.33 -17.21
C ALA A 60 8.08 -10.31 -16.37
N ARG A 61 8.62 -10.71 -15.22
CA ARG A 61 9.46 -9.87 -14.36
C ARG A 61 10.74 -9.40 -15.08
N GLN A 62 11.37 -10.29 -15.84
CA GLN A 62 12.57 -9.97 -16.62
C GLN A 62 12.27 -8.98 -17.74
N LEU A 63 11.15 -9.12 -18.45
CA LEU A 63 10.71 -8.18 -19.48
C LEU A 63 10.51 -6.78 -18.90
N ILE A 64 9.80 -6.67 -17.75
CA ILE A 64 9.58 -5.38 -17.06
C ILE A 64 10.92 -4.76 -16.65
N LYS A 65 11.83 -5.55 -16.08
CA LYS A 65 13.16 -5.08 -15.67
C LYS A 65 13.95 -4.53 -16.86
N THR A 66 13.99 -5.27 -17.97
CA THR A 66 14.70 -4.88 -19.18
C THR A 66 14.11 -3.62 -19.81
N TYR A 67 12.76 -3.51 -19.84
CA TYR A 67 12.07 -2.34 -20.32
C TYR A 67 12.52 -1.07 -19.59
N TYR A 68 12.55 -1.09 -18.25
CA TYR A 68 12.98 0.06 -17.47
C TYR A 68 14.48 0.32 -17.53
N GLN A 69 15.30 -0.70 -17.67
CA GLN A 69 16.74 -0.51 -17.94
C GLN A 69 16.99 0.21 -19.27
N SER A 70 16.27 -0.15 -20.33
CA SER A 70 16.38 0.53 -21.62
C SER A 70 15.88 1.97 -21.59
N LYS A 71 14.81 2.26 -20.82
CA LYS A 71 14.32 3.63 -20.60
C LYS A 71 15.28 4.47 -19.76
N ALA A 72 15.94 3.86 -18.77
CA ALA A 72 16.97 4.55 -17.97
C ALA A 72 18.11 5.08 -18.84
N THR A 73 18.56 4.26 -19.77
CA THR A 73 19.62 4.62 -20.73
C THR A 73 19.21 5.81 -21.61
N ARG A 74 17.92 5.98 -21.89
CA ARG A 74 17.37 7.08 -22.71
C ARG A 74 16.94 8.31 -21.88
N GLY A 75 17.06 8.28 -20.55
CA GLY A 75 16.67 9.38 -19.68
C GLY A 75 15.15 9.62 -19.55
N VAL A 76 14.31 8.67 -19.94
CA VAL A 76 12.83 8.79 -19.99
C VAL A 76 12.16 7.81 -19.02
N ILE A 77 12.51 7.87 -17.73
CA ILE A 77 11.84 7.05 -16.72
C ILE A 77 10.77 7.88 -16.01
N ASN A 78 9.56 7.31 -15.92
CA ASN A 78 8.60 7.65 -14.88
C ASN A 78 8.83 6.70 -13.69
N ASP A 79 9.40 7.22 -12.60
CA ASP A 79 9.79 6.40 -11.45
C ASP A 79 8.56 5.80 -10.74
N ASP A 80 7.43 6.53 -10.68
CA ASP A 80 6.19 6.05 -10.09
C ASP A 80 5.63 4.83 -10.84
N GLN A 81 5.62 4.89 -12.18
CA GLN A 81 5.24 3.74 -12.99
C GLN A 81 6.24 2.60 -12.90
N CYS A 82 7.54 2.90 -12.84
CA CYS A 82 8.57 1.89 -12.66
C CYS A 82 8.42 1.12 -11.35
N GLU A 83 8.14 1.84 -10.27
CA GLU A 83 7.82 1.24 -8.96
C GLU A 83 6.56 0.39 -9.06
N ALA A 84 5.45 0.96 -9.54
CA ALA A 84 4.17 0.27 -9.64
C ALA A 84 4.28 -1.04 -10.45
N ASP A 85 4.95 -1.00 -11.59
CA ASP A 85 5.10 -2.16 -12.47
C ASP A 85 5.93 -3.27 -11.84
N LYS A 86 7.09 -2.94 -11.28
CA LYS A 86 7.97 -3.92 -10.65
C LYS A 86 7.32 -4.53 -9.42
N VAL A 87 6.69 -3.70 -8.56
CA VAL A 87 6.01 -4.18 -7.36
C VAL A 87 4.82 -5.06 -7.72
N SER A 88 4.04 -4.70 -8.76
CA SER A 88 2.92 -5.54 -9.23
C SER A 88 3.41 -6.92 -9.70
N ALA A 89 4.48 -6.98 -10.47
CA ALA A 89 5.05 -8.25 -10.92
C ALA A 89 5.60 -9.09 -9.75
N ASN A 90 6.25 -8.46 -8.77
CA ASN A 90 6.73 -9.14 -7.56
C ASN A 90 5.57 -9.69 -6.71
N ILE A 91 4.52 -8.90 -6.49
CA ILE A 91 3.31 -9.33 -5.77
C ILE A 91 2.65 -10.49 -6.51
N THR A 92 2.53 -10.42 -7.83
CA THR A 92 1.97 -11.51 -8.66
C THR A 92 2.73 -12.80 -8.43
N LYS A 93 4.05 -12.78 -8.47
CA LYS A 93 4.87 -13.97 -8.17
C LYS A 93 4.63 -14.51 -6.76
N ILE A 94 4.53 -13.63 -5.77
CA ILE A 94 4.30 -14.00 -4.38
C ILE A 94 2.92 -14.66 -4.20
N LEU A 95 1.87 -14.03 -4.71
CA LEU A 95 0.49 -14.53 -4.58
C LEU A 95 0.21 -15.78 -5.42
N SER A 96 1.04 -16.08 -6.40
CA SER A 96 0.98 -17.35 -7.17
C SER A 96 1.51 -18.54 -6.37
N SER A 97 2.27 -18.31 -5.32
CA SER A 97 2.74 -19.34 -4.38
C SER A 97 1.82 -19.44 -3.17
N ILE A 98 1.69 -20.65 -2.61
CA ILE A 98 0.79 -20.91 -1.46
C ILE A 98 1.53 -20.80 -0.12
N SER A 99 2.87 -20.70 -0.12
CA SER A 99 3.66 -20.76 1.11
C SER A 99 3.75 -19.39 1.81
N LEU A 100 3.34 -19.35 3.08
CA LEU A 100 3.56 -18.25 4.01
C LEU A 100 4.56 -18.71 5.08
N ASP A 101 5.68 -18.02 5.22
CA ASP A 101 6.48 -18.08 6.45
C ASP A 101 5.81 -17.20 7.50
N PHE A 102 5.01 -17.83 8.36
CA PHE A 102 4.25 -17.15 9.41
C PHE A 102 5.14 -16.86 10.62
N SER A 103 6.10 -15.96 10.43
CA SER A 103 7.05 -15.49 11.43
C SER A 103 7.39 -14.01 11.21
N ALA A 104 7.96 -13.34 12.23
CA ALA A 104 8.49 -11.99 12.07
C ALA A 104 9.55 -11.90 10.97
N LYS A 105 10.42 -12.90 10.88
CA LYS A 105 11.42 -13.01 9.79
C LYS A 105 10.73 -13.16 8.44
N GLY A 106 9.68 -13.97 8.36
CA GLY A 106 8.86 -14.16 7.16
C GLY A 106 8.17 -12.87 6.72
N PHE A 107 7.63 -12.07 7.65
CA PHE A 107 7.05 -10.77 7.35
C PHE A 107 8.10 -9.79 6.77
N VAL A 108 9.28 -9.73 7.35
CA VAL A 108 10.41 -8.92 6.86
C VAL A 108 10.89 -9.41 5.48
N ALA A 109 10.97 -10.74 5.30
CA ALA A 109 11.32 -11.34 4.01
C ALA A 109 10.26 -11.08 2.94
N LEU A 110 8.97 -11.05 3.32
CA LEU A 110 7.87 -10.69 2.43
C LEU A 110 8.04 -9.26 1.89
N HIS A 111 8.30 -8.28 2.76
CA HIS A 111 8.61 -6.91 2.34
C HIS A 111 9.79 -6.87 1.37
N ARG A 112 10.88 -7.58 1.66
CA ARG A 112 12.04 -7.68 0.75
C ARG A 112 11.64 -8.19 -0.62
N ARG A 113 10.83 -9.26 -0.69
CA ARG A 113 10.36 -9.85 -1.96
C ARG A 113 9.43 -8.92 -2.73
N ILE A 114 8.54 -8.20 -2.05
CA ILE A 114 7.61 -7.23 -2.69
C ILE A 114 8.40 -6.10 -3.34
N PHE A 115 9.41 -5.57 -2.66
CA PHE A 115 10.16 -4.39 -3.09
C PHE A 115 11.53 -4.71 -3.70
N ASP A 116 11.77 -5.97 -4.07
CA ASP A 116 12.98 -6.38 -4.76
C ASP A 116 13.22 -5.60 -6.05
N GLY A 117 14.40 -5.01 -6.20
CA GLY A 117 14.77 -4.17 -7.33
C GLY A 117 14.04 -2.81 -7.41
N VAL A 118 13.37 -2.39 -6.33
CA VAL A 118 12.65 -1.12 -6.20
C VAL A 118 13.23 -0.29 -5.04
N LEU A 119 13.16 -0.80 -3.82
CA LEU A 119 13.71 -0.14 -2.65
C LEU A 119 15.08 -0.70 -2.32
N LYS A 120 16.05 0.19 -2.13
CA LYS A 120 17.42 -0.21 -1.74
C LYS A 120 17.44 -0.93 -0.38
N HIS A 121 16.58 -0.50 0.53
CA HIS A 121 16.44 -1.04 1.88
C HIS A 121 15.22 -1.98 2.03
N ALA A 122 14.88 -2.70 0.95
CA ALA A 122 13.81 -3.69 0.99
C ALA A 122 14.10 -4.78 2.05
N GLY A 123 13.18 -4.98 2.99
CA GLY A 123 13.33 -5.93 4.09
C GLY A 123 14.23 -5.43 5.22
N GLU A 124 14.52 -4.14 5.30
CA GLU A 124 15.21 -3.55 6.45
C GLU A 124 14.22 -2.81 7.35
N ILE A 125 14.24 -3.13 8.63
CA ILE A 125 13.43 -2.44 9.65
C ILE A 125 14.01 -1.04 9.86
N ARG A 126 13.13 -0.04 9.90
CA ARG A 126 13.52 1.36 10.14
C ARG A 126 14.19 1.52 11.51
N ARG A 127 15.11 2.48 11.58
CA ARG A 127 15.83 2.85 12.80
C ARG A 127 15.54 4.31 13.20
N TYR A 128 14.32 4.75 12.98
CA TYR A 128 13.84 6.10 13.27
C TYR A 128 12.33 6.08 13.41
N ASP A 129 11.79 7.04 14.17
CA ASP A 129 10.35 7.21 14.29
C ASP A 129 9.77 7.89 13.05
N ILE A 130 8.53 7.55 12.74
CA ILE A 130 7.82 8.08 11.57
C ILE A 130 6.52 8.75 11.96
N THR A 131 6.17 9.75 11.18
CA THR A 131 4.88 10.43 11.21
C THR A 131 4.35 10.52 9.79
N LYS A 132 3.09 10.21 9.58
CA LYS A 132 2.42 10.31 8.28
C LYS A 132 1.15 11.13 8.45
N LYS A 133 0.98 12.11 7.57
CA LYS A 133 -0.28 12.85 7.49
C LYS A 133 -1.29 12.01 6.73
N GLU A 134 -2.43 11.75 7.37
CA GLU A 134 -3.46 10.90 6.81
C GLU A 134 -4.67 11.72 6.37
N TRP A 135 -5.11 11.53 5.13
CA TRP A 135 -6.24 12.25 4.56
C TRP A 135 -7.51 12.10 5.41
N VAL A 136 -7.84 10.88 5.82
CA VAL A 136 -9.04 10.60 6.64
C VAL A 136 -9.01 11.24 8.03
N LEU A 137 -7.85 11.77 8.45
CA LEU A 137 -7.61 12.39 9.75
C LEU A 137 -7.39 13.90 9.68
N ASP A 138 -7.79 14.58 8.61
CA ASP A 138 -7.50 16.00 8.40
C ASP A 138 -6.00 16.31 8.52
N ALA A 139 -5.16 15.48 7.91
CA ALA A 139 -3.71 15.55 7.96
C ALA A 139 -3.09 15.29 9.36
N ASP A 140 -3.85 14.79 10.33
CA ASP A 140 -3.32 14.25 11.58
C ASP A 140 -2.68 12.86 11.34
N THR A 141 -2.06 12.26 12.33
CA THR A 141 -1.26 11.03 12.21
C THR A 141 -1.71 9.95 13.19
N VAL A 142 -1.50 8.70 12.81
CA VAL A 142 -1.54 7.58 13.75
C VAL A 142 -0.26 7.55 14.57
N ASN A 143 -0.36 7.14 15.82
CA ASN A 143 0.80 6.85 16.67
C ASN A 143 1.38 5.49 16.29
N TYR A 144 2.41 5.51 15.44
CA TYR A 144 3.16 4.31 15.09
C TYR A 144 4.10 3.91 16.23
N LEU A 145 4.47 2.63 16.27
CA LEU A 145 5.35 2.12 17.31
C LEU A 145 6.75 2.76 17.22
N ASN A 146 7.39 2.97 18.39
CA ASN A 146 8.76 3.44 18.47
C ASN A 146 9.72 2.47 17.77
N TRP A 147 10.73 3.00 17.08
CA TRP A 147 11.61 2.19 16.23
C TRP A 147 12.43 1.15 17.02
N GLU A 148 12.72 1.37 18.30
CA GLU A 148 13.47 0.45 19.15
C GLU A 148 12.69 -0.85 19.45
N ASP A 149 11.37 -0.81 19.40
CA ASP A 149 10.49 -1.92 19.77
C ASP A 149 9.95 -2.72 18.57
N LEU A 150 10.20 -2.28 17.35
CA LEU A 150 9.51 -2.79 16.14
C LEU A 150 9.64 -4.29 15.95
N TYR A 151 10.85 -4.85 16.03
CA TYR A 151 11.05 -6.27 15.79
C TYR A 151 10.46 -7.12 16.92
N ARG A 152 10.62 -6.68 18.16
CA ARG A 152 10.07 -7.37 19.34
C ARG A 152 8.53 -7.41 19.31
N ALA A 153 7.89 -6.30 18.94
CA ALA A 153 6.44 -6.24 18.79
C ALA A 153 5.94 -7.13 17.64
N LEU A 154 6.63 -7.07 16.49
CA LEU A 154 6.30 -7.93 15.34
C LEU A 154 6.40 -9.42 15.70
N GLU A 155 7.45 -9.82 16.40
CA GLU A 155 7.65 -11.20 16.85
C GLU A 155 6.57 -11.61 17.87
N PHE A 156 6.27 -10.74 18.83
CA PHE A 156 5.24 -10.97 19.83
C PHE A 156 3.85 -11.14 19.19
N ASP A 157 3.41 -10.20 18.36
CA ASP A 157 2.07 -10.23 17.76
C ASP A 157 1.88 -11.46 16.85
N ILE A 158 2.88 -11.81 16.04
CA ILE A 158 2.82 -12.98 15.18
C ILE A 158 2.84 -14.28 16.00
N GLU A 159 3.59 -14.32 17.10
CA GLU A 159 3.61 -15.51 17.96
C GLU A 159 2.29 -15.67 18.75
N GLN A 160 1.70 -14.59 19.24
CA GLN A 160 0.38 -14.64 19.84
C GLN A 160 -0.66 -15.17 18.86
N GLU A 161 -0.65 -14.67 17.61
CA GLU A 161 -1.57 -15.13 16.58
C GLU A 161 -1.33 -16.58 16.18
N ARG A 162 -0.09 -17.03 16.13
CA ARG A 162 0.25 -18.44 15.87
C ARG A 162 -0.33 -19.39 16.93
N ASN A 163 -0.37 -18.96 18.18
CA ASN A 163 -0.90 -19.71 19.31
C ASN A 163 -2.42 -19.52 19.51
N PHE A 164 -3.04 -18.62 18.74
CA PHE A 164 -4.46 -18.36 18.84
C PHE A 164 -5.28 -19.50 18.21
N SER A 165 -6.41 -19.83 18.83
CA SER A 165 -7.29 -20.89 18.37
C SER A 165 -8.61 -20.33 17.86
N TYR A 166 -8.87 -20.55 16.58
CA TYR A 166 -10.15 -20.22 15.92
C TYR A 166 -11.26 -21.22 16.24
N LYS A 167 -10.97 -22.31 16.96
CA LYS A 167 -11.98 -23.33 17.34
C LYS A 167 -13.05 -22.68 18.22
N ASN A 168 -14.31 -23.03 17.95
CA ASN A 168 -15.48 -22.58 18.68
C ASN A 168 -15.82 -21.07 18.55
N LEU A 169 -15.13 -20.32 17.69
CA LEU A 169 -15.52 -18.96 17.36
C LEU A 169 -16.53 -18.97 16.21
N SER A 170 -17.57 -18.12 16.33
CA SER A 170 -18.43 -17.83 15.16
C SER A 170 -17.62 -17.12 14.07
N LEU A 171 -18.11 -17.15 12.84
CA LEU A 171 -17.43 -16.45 11.73
C LEU A 171 -17.33 -14.94 12.00
N GLU A 172 -18.33 -14.32 12.64
CA GLU A 172 -18.29 -12.92 13.03
C GLU A 172 -17.18 -12.64 14.05
N GLN A 173 -17.02 -13.54 15.06
CA GLN A 173 -15.93 -13.43 16.03
C GLN A 173 -14.57 -13.62 15.39
N GLN A 174 -14.44 -14.52 14.42
CA GLN A 174 -13.22 -14.69 13.64
C GLN A 174 -12.88 -13.43 12.85
N VAL A 175 -13.87 -12.80 12.20
CA VAL A 175 -13.68 -11.53 11.47
C VAL A 175 -13.18 -10.43 12.39
N VAL A 176 -13.79 -10.26 13.56
CA VAL A 176 -13.35 -9.24 14.55
C VAL A 176 -11.92 -9.49 14.98
N HIS A 177 -11.56 -10.74 15.30
CA HIS A 177 -10.21 -11.10 15.70
C HIS A 177 -9.19 -10.84 14.56
N ILE A 178 -9.49 -11.26 13.35
CA ILE A 178 -8.66 -11.01 12.15
C ILE A 178 -8.44 -9.51 11.94
N ALA A 179 -9.50 -8.71 12.06
CA ALA A 179 -9.40 -7.27 11.93
C ALA A 179 -8.49 -6.66 13.00
N GLN A 180 -8.59 -7.11 14.24
CA GLN A 180 -7.73 -6.66 15.35
C GLN A 180 -6.26 -7.04 15.10
N PHE A 181 -5.98 -8.30 14.74
CA PHE A 181 -4.62 -8.76 14.45
C PHE A 181 -3.99 -7.98 13.30
N VAL A 182 -4.69 -7.87 12.16
CA VAL A 182 -4.18 -7.15 10.98
C VAL A 182 -3.97 -5.66 11.28
N SER A 183 -4.85 -5.06 12.08
CA SER A 183 -4.74 -3.67 12.52
C SER A 183 -3.51 -3.43 13.39
N GLY A 184 -3.28 -4.28 14.40
CA GLY A 184 -2.11 -4.22 15.28
C GLY A 184 -0.80 -4.40 14.48
N LEU A 185 -0.75 -5.42 13.64
CA LEU A 185 0.41 -5.68 12.76
C LEU A 185 0.74 -4.47 11.87
N TRP A 186 -0.27 -3.81 11.30
CA TRP A 186 -0.06 -2.61 10.50
C TRP A 186 0.43 -1.42 11.34
N GLN A 187 -0.06 -1.26 12.58
CA GLN A 187 0.34 -0.15 13.46
C GLN A 187 1.81 -0.20 13.85
N ILE A 188 2.41 -1.38 13.96
CA ILE A 188 3.86 -1.53 14.19
C ILE A 188 4.66 -0.75 13.14
N HIS A 189 4.24 -0.79 11.88
CA HIS A 189 4.79 -0.01 10.77
C HIS A 189 6.32 -0.13 10.66
N PRO A 190 6.87 -1.35 10.51
CA PRO A 190 8.29 -1.59 10.71
C PRO A 190 9.19 -1.04 9.60
N PHE A 191 8.65 -0.67 8.44
CA PHE A 191 9.45 -0.22 7.30
C PHE A 191 9.30 1.27 7.05
N GLY A 192 10.28 1.88 6.38
CA GLY A 192 10.20 3.28 5.94
C GLY A 192 9.08 3.51 4.93
N GLU A 193 8.85 2.55 4.03
CA GLU A 193 7.81 2.56 2.99
C GLU A 193 7.18 1.19 2.82
N GLY A 194 6.06 1.12 2.09
CA GLY A 194 5.43 -0.13 1.66
C GLY A 194 4.73 -0.94 2.75
N ASN A 195 4.55 -0.39 3.96
CA ASN A 195 3.93 -1.12 5.06
C ASN A 195 2.52 -1.60 4.72
N THR A 196 1.67 -0.76 4.14
CA THR A 196 0.29 -1.15 3.82
C THR A 196 0.23 -2.21 2.72
N ARG A 197 1.05 -2.08 1.66
CA ARG A 197 1.12 -3.11 0.61
C ARG A 197 1.62 -4.45 1.17
N THR A 198 2.63 -4.41 2.05
CA THR A 198 3.12 -5.61 2.74
C THR A 198 2.05 -6.24 3.63
N THR A 199 1.35 -5.44 4.44
CA THR A 199 0.26 -5.92 5.29
C THR A 199 -0.87 -6.53 4.46
N ALA A 200 -1.27 -5.90 3.34
CA ALA A 200 -2.31 -6.45 2.46
C ALA A 200 -1.92 -7.81 1.86
N VAL A 201 -0.70 -7.92 1.31
CA VAL A 201 -0.21 -9.20 0.75
C VAL A 201 -0.08 -10.26 1.84
N PHE A 202 0.47 -9.90 2.99
CA PHE A 202 0.54 -10.79 4.15
C PHE A 202 -0.85 -11.26 4.58
N THR A 203 -1.82 -10.37 4.68
CA THR A 203 -3.21 -10.71 5.05
C THR A 203 -3.82 -11.70 4.08
N ILE A 204 -3.65 -11.53 2.77
CA ILE A 204 -4.13 -12.47 1.77
C ILE A 204 -3.52 -13.87 1.98
N LEU A 205 -2.20 -13.93 2.16
CA LEU A 205 -1.49 -15.20 2.39
C LEU A 205 -1.89 -15.82 3.73
N TYR A 206 -2.03 -15.01 4.78
CA TYR A 206 -2.44 -15.44 6.11
C TYR A 206 -3.85 -16.03 6.11
N LEU A 207 -4.83 -15.35 5.49
CA LEU A 207 -6.20 -15.86 5.38
C LEU A 207 -6.26 -17.20 4.66
N ARG A 208 -5.48 -17.36 3.59
CA ARG A 208 -5.34 -18.66 2.90
C ARG A 208 -4.69 -19.71 3.78
N HIS A 209 -3.69 -19.33 4.59
CA HIS A 209 -2.98 -20.24 5.50
C HIS A 209 -3.92 -20.79 6.59
N ILE A 210 -4.83 -19.97 7.11
CA ILE A 210 -5.82 -20.39 8.12
C ILE A 210 -7.09 -21.00 7.50
N GLY A 211 -7.12 -21.22 6.17
CA GLY A 211 -8.14 -22.00 5.47
C GLY A 211 -9.27 -21.21 4.83
N PHE A 212 -9.22 -19.88 4.80
CA PHE A 212 -10.20 -19.09 4.05
C PHE A 212 -9.90 -19.13 2.55
N ASN A 213 -10.95 -19.35 1.76
CA ASN A 213 -10.86 -19.17 0.32
C ASN A 213 -11.07 -17.69 -0.02
N VAL A 214 -9.97 -16.95 -0.12
CA VAL A 214 -10.00 -15.51 -0.36
C VAL A 214 -9.85 -15.23 -1.85
N GLU A 215 -10.94 -14.73 -2.44
CA GLU A 215 -10.87 -14.06 -3.73
C GLU A 215 -10.30 -12.66 -3.53
N ASN A 216 -9.27 -12.33 -4.30
CA ASN A 216 -8.47 -11.12 -4.06
C ASN A 216 -9.12 -9.81 -4.55
N ASP A 217 -10.32 -9.89 -5.14
CA ASP A 217 -11.00 -8.79 -5.80
C ASP A 217 -11.25 -7.59 -4.91
N LEU A 218 -11.57 -7.84 -3.64
CA LEU A 218 -11.88 -6.77 -2.71
C LEU A 218 -10.64 -5.91 -2.41
N PHE A 219 -9.47 -6.54 -2.25
CA PHE A 219 -8.21 -5.81 -2.10
C PHE A 219 -7.86 -5.00 -3.35
N ALA A 220 -8.18 -5.53 -4.53
CA ALA A 220 -7.97 -4.82 -5.78
C ALA A 220 -8.84 -3.57 -5.90
N LYS A 221 -10.13 -3.70 -5.63
CA LYS A 221 -11.13 -2.63 -5.81
C LYS A 221 -11.11 -1.60 -4.69
N HIS A 222 -10.79 -2.03 -3.46
CA HIS A 222 -10.90 -1.22 -2.25
C HIS A 222 -9.59 -1.12 -1.46
N SER A 223 -8.44 -1.13 -2.16
CA SER A 223 -7.12 -1.01 -1.53
C SER A 223 -6.95 0.30 -0.74
N TRP A 224 -7.47 1.41 -1.27
CA TRP A 224 -7.49 2.71 -0.59
C TRP A 224 -8.42 2.72 0.63
N TYR A 225 -9.59 2.07 0.54
CA TYR A 225 -10.47 1.88 1.69
C TYR A 225 -9.80 1.04 2.77
N PHE A 226 -9.17 -0.07 2.41
CA PHE A 226 -8.44 -0.94 3.34
C PHE A 226 -7.36 -0.14 4.11
N ARG A 227 -6.56 0.67 3.39
CA ARG A 227 -5.58 1.55 4.03
C ARG A 227 -6.24 2.54 5.01
N ASN A 228 -7.27 3.23 4.60
CA ASN A 228 -7.96 4.21 5.44
C ASN A 228 -8.67 3.56 6.64
N ALA A 229 -9.19 2.34 6.47
CA ALA A 229 -9.78 1.56 7.56
C ALA A 229 -8.73 1.17 8.62
N LEU A 230 -7.51 0.80 8.20
CA LEU A 230 -6.39 0.57 9.12
C LEU A 230 -6.00 1.85 9.88
N VAL A 231 -5.97 3.00 9.21
CA VAL A 231 -5.74 4.30 9.84
C VAL A 231 -6.80 4.56 10.90
N ARG A 232 -8.09 4.41 10.58
CA ARG A 232 -9.20 4.67 11.51
C ARG A 232 -9.24 3.69 12.69
N ALA A 233 -8.87 2.44 12.48
CA ALA A 233 -8.78 1.44 13.54
C ALA A 233 -7.68 1.77 14.57
N ASN A 234 -6.66 2.54 14.18
CA ASN A 234 -5.49 2.87 15.00
C ASN A 234 -5.40 4.35 15.41
N TYR A 235 -6.44 5.14 15.12
CA TYR A 235 -6.43 6.56 15.47
C TYR A 235 -7.36 6.88 16.63
N LYS A 236 -6.79 7.56 17.62
CA LYS A 236 -7.52 8.13 18.77
C LYS A 236 -7.03 9.53 19.06
N ASN A 237 -7.97 10.46 19.29
CA ASN A 237 -7.68 11.81 19.69
C ASN A 237 -8.71 12.27 20.74
N ALA A 238 -8.32 12.20 22.02
CA ALA A 238 -9.21 12.53 23.13
C ALA A 238 -9.63 14.01 23.14
N VAL A 239 -8.77 14.92 22.66
CA VAL A 239 -9.07 16.37 22.59
C VAL A 239 -10.19 16.64 21.58
N LYS A 240 -10.19 15.90 20.46
CA LYS A 240 -11.23 15.99 19.42
C LYS A 240 -12.44 15.10 19.72
N GLY A 241 -12.44 14.33 20.81
CA GLY A 241 -13.50 13.36 21.14
C GLY A 241 -13.55 12.19 20.17
N ILE A 242 -12.44 11.84 19.51
CA ILE A 242 -12.37 10.77 18.51
C ILE A 242 -11.74 9.54 19.16
N ASP A 243 -12.43 8.40 19.07
CA ASP A 243 -11.93 7.10 19.52
C ASP A 243 -11.59 6.18 18.35
N TYR A 244 -10.93 5.07 18.62
CA TYR A 244 -10.66 4.01 17.66
C TYR A 244 -11.94 3.57 16.94
N SER A 245 -11.84 3.33 15.64
CA SER A 245 -12.99 2.95 14.81
C SER A 245 -12.68 1.69 14.00
N PRO A 246 -12.60 0.50 14.66
CA PRO A 246 -12.27 -0.76 13.98
C PRO A 246 -13.39 -1.23 13.02
N MET A 247 -14.62 -0.72 13.20
CA MET A 247 -15.80 -1.12 12.43
C MET A 247 -15.62 -1.03 10.91
N TYR A 248 -14.84 -0.08 10.42
CA TYR A 248 -14.58 0.05 8.97
C TYR A 248 -13.72 -1.09 8.44
N LEU A 249 -12.71 -1.50 9.21
CA LEU A 249 -11.88 -2.65 8.86
C LEU A 249 -12.66 -3.97 9.01
N GLU A 250 -13.51 -4.07 10.01
CA GLU A 250 -14.42 -5.20 10.19
C GLU A 250 -15.40 -5.33 9.00
N ARG A 251 -16.00 -4.23 8.52
CA ARG A 251 -16.85 -4.23 7.31
C ARG A 251 -16.09 -4.71 6.07
N PHE A 252 -14.85 -4.31 5.90
CA PHE A 252 -14.01 -4.82 4.82
C PHE A 252 -13.86 -6.34 4.90
N PHE A 253 -13.53 -6.88 6.08
CA PHE A 253 -13.40 -8.32 6.26
C PHE A 253 -14.73 -9.07 6.23
N ARG A 254 -15.84 -8.46 6.66
CA ARG A 254 -17.18 -9.03 6.51
C ARG A 254 -17.56 -9.20 5.03
N ASN A 255 -17.30 -8.20 4.21
CA ASN A 255 -17.49 -8.33 2.76
C ASN A 255 -16.59 -9.42 2.18
N LEU A 256 -15.34 -9.48 2.60
CA LEU A 256 -14.34 -10.42 2.08
C LEU A 256 -14.62 -11.87 2.48
N LEU A 257 -14.97 -12.12 3.74
CA LEU A 257 -15.02 -13.46 4.32
C LEU A 257 -16.45 -14.00 4.49
N LEU A 258 -17.45 -13.13 4.66
CA LEU A 258 -18.85 -13.50 4.86
C LEU A 258 -19.71 -13.21 3.64
N GLY A 259 -19.17 -12.55 2.60
CA GLY A 259 -19.94 -12.15 1.40
C GLY A 259 -20.99 -11.06 1.66
N GLU A 260 -20.85 -10.32 2.78
CA GLU A 260 -21.72 -9.17 3.06
C GLU A 260 -21.46 -8.05 2.03
N GLN A 261 -22.38 -7.10 1.94
CA GLN A 261 -22.36 -6.03 0.93
C GLN A 261 -22.35 -4.64 1.60
N TRP A 262 -21.44 -4.44 2.56
CA TRP A 262 -21.23 -3.12 3.13
C TRP A 262 -20.68 -2.16 2.08
N ASP A 263 -21.18 -0.91 2.10
CA ASP A 263 -20.67 0.15 1.22
C ASP A 263 -19.28 0.62 1.71
N LEU A 264 -18.26 0.33 0.91
CA LEU A 264 -16.84 0.62 1.26
C LEU A 264 -16.38 1.95 0.65
N ARG A 265 -17.02 3.07 1.03
CA ARG A 265 -16.65 4.41 0.55
C ARG A 265 -15.71 5.12 1.50
N ASN A 266 -14.60 5.64 0.98
CA ASN A 266 -13.58 6.35 1.76
C ASN A 266 -14.11 7.58 2.49
N ARG A 267 -15.06 8.30 1.91
CA ARG A 267 -15.68 9.48 2.51
C ARG A 267 -16.32 9.24 3.88
N TYR A 268 -16.79 8.01 4.15
CA TYR A 268 -17.37 7.67 5.45
C TYR A 268 -16.34 7.47 6.56
N LEU A 269 -15.08 7.31 6.19
CA LEU A 269 -13.98 7.12 7.13
C LEU A 269 -13.39 8.45 7.62
N HIS A 270 -13.69 9.55 6.94
CA HIS A 270 -13.15 10.87 7.28
C HIS A 270 -13.63 11.32 8.66
N ILE A 271 -12.72 11.86 9.50
CA ILE A 271 -13.07 12.31 10.86
C ILE A 271 -13.95 13.56 10.88
N SER A 272 -13.90 14.36 9.82
CA SER A 272 -14.72 15.57 9.62
C SER A 272 -15.49 15.47 8.30
N PRO A 273 -16.45 14.52 8.17
CA PRO A 273 -17.21 14.40 6.94
C PRO A 273 -18.06 15.63 6.73
N SER A 274 -18.19 16.12 5.48
CA SER A 274 -19.16 17.15 5.14
C SER A 274 -20.59 16.68 5.49
N ALA A 275 -21.50 17.60 5.73
CA ALA A 275 -22.88 17.26 6.09
C ALA A 275 -23.56 16.35 5.04
N GLU A 276 -23.14 16.44 3.78
CA GLU A 276 -23.60 15.64 2.65
C GLU A 276 -23.04 14.20 2.66
N TRP A 277 -21.97 13.94 3.42
CA TRP A 277 -21.24 12.67 3.44
C TRP A 277 -21.52 11.82 4.67
N LYS A 278 -22.50 12.16 5.47
CA LYS A 278 -22.90 11.33 6.61
C LYS A 278 -23.44 9.99 6.11
N GLU A 279 -22.94 8.94 6.71
CA GLU A 279 -23.38 7.57 6.43
C GLU A 279 -24.89 7.47 6.63
N GLN A 280 -25.63 7.05 5.60
CA GLN A 280 -27.03 6.66 5.76
C GLN A 280 -27.05 5.24 6.31
N PRO A 281 -27.89 4.91 7.29
CA PRO A 281 -28.05 3.54 7.73
C PRO A 281 -28.46 2.67 6.54
N ASN A 282 -27.79 1.51 6.40
CA ASN A 282 -28.03 0.55 5.33
C ASN A 282 -29.52 0.20 5.23
N LEU A 283 -30.23 0.83 4.33
CA LEU A 283 -31.43 0.29 3.73
C LEU A 283 -30.92 -0.43 2.47
N GLY A 284 -30.89 -1.76 2.55
CA GLY A 284 -30.42 -2.57 1.42
C GLY A 284 -31.15 -2.16 0.17
N GLU A 285 -30.42 -1.52 -0.78
CA GLU A 285 -30.74 -1.56 -2.21
C GLU A 285 -29.78 -0.68 -3.03
N LYS A 286 -29.42 -1.25 -4.18
CA LYS A 286 -28.89 -0.65 -5.41
C LYS A 286 -27.54 0.04 -5.38
N GLN A 287 -26.60 -0.71 -5.96
CA GLN A 287 -25.37 -0.16 -6.55
C GLN A 287 -25.73 1.02 -7.47
N SER A 288 -25.57 2.24 -7.00
CA SER A 288 -25.42 3.38 -7.88
C SER A 288 -24.00 3.37 -8.42
N ASN A 289 -23.85 3.34 -9.73
CA ASN A 289 -22.60 3.51 -10.47
C ASN A 289 -22.09 4.96 -10.33
N GLU A 290 -21.78 5.39 -9.13
CA GLU A 290 -21.01 6.61 -8.94
C GLU A 290 -19.52 6.26 -9.14
N PRO A 291 -18.77 7.06 -9.89
CA PRO A 291 -17.36 6.82 -10.09
C PRO A 291 -16.65 6.85 -8.72
N GLN A 292 -15.91 5.77 -8.41
CA GLN A 292 -15.05 5.68 -7.22
C GLN A 292 -13.79 6.59 -7.34
N ASN A 293 -13.80 7.55 -8.25
CA ASN A 293 -12.78 8.56 -8.41
C ASN A 293 -13.02 9.73 -7.45
N GLU A 294 -12.92 9.47 -6.15
CA GLU A 294 -12.49 10.54 -5.26
C GLU A 294 -11.04 10.84 -5.63
N PRO A 295 -10.65 12.10 -5.80
CA PRO A 295 -9.29 12.45 -6.16
C PRO A 295 -8.34 11.90 -5.10
N GLN A 296 -7.52 10.93 -5.47
CA GLN A 296 -6.47 10.35 -4.61
C GLN A 296 -5.38 11.39 -4.28
N ASN A 297 -5.45 12.56 -4.89
CA ASN A 297 -4.54 13.69 -4.73
C ASN A 297 -5.32 15.00 -4.69
N GLU A 298 -5.95 15.33 -3.57
CA GLU A 298 -6.15 16.76 -3.29
C GLU A 298 -4.78 17.38 -2.98
N PRO A 299 -4.43 18.53 -3.57
CA PRO A 299 -3.20 19.21 -3.23
C PRO A 299 -3.28 19.62 -1.76
N GLN A 300 -2.50 18.91 -0.93
CA GLN A 300 -2.42 19.19 0.50
C GLN A 300 -1.82 20.59 0.69
N LYS A 301 -2.64 21.57 1.04
CA LYS A 301 -2.16 22.85 1.58
C LYS A 301 -1.65 22.60 3.00
N PHE A 302 -0.39 22.24 3.12
CA PHE A 302 0.26 22.03 4.41
C PHE A 302 0.93 23.29 4.91
N THR A 303 0.61 23.67 6.14
CA THR A 303 1.29 24.72 6.90
C THR A 303 2.43 24.17 7.77
N SER A 304 2.66 22.85 7.85
CA SER A 304 3.75 22.22 8.61
C SER A 304 4.37 21.07 7.83
N LEU A 305 5.72 20.99 7.92
CA LEU A 305 6.51 19.96 7.25
C LEU A 305 6.33 18.59 7.87
N SER A 306 6.21 17.55 7.04
CA SER A 306 6.26 16.15 7.50
C SER A 306 7.66 15.81 8.04
N THR A 307 7.77 14.74 8.82
CA THR A 307 9.07 14.25 9.32
C THR A 307 10.05 13.95 8.19
N ARG A 308 9.56 13.38 7.06
CA ARG A 308 10.40 13.15 5.87
C ARG A 308 10.88 14.44 5.22
N GLN A 309 10.02 15.43 5.13
CA GLN A 309 10.36 16.75 4.61
C GLN A 309 11.39 17.44 5.49
N GLN A 310 11.24 17.35 6.81
CA GLN A 310 12.24 17.85 7.77
C GLN A 310 13.58 17.14 7.62
N GLN A 311 13.58 15.82 7.44
CA GLN A 311 14.80 15.04 7.20
C GLN A 311 15.47 15.42 5.88
N ILE A 312 14.71 15.60 4.81
CA ILE A 312 15.20 16.06 3.51
C ILE A 312 15.83 17.45 3.68
N LEU A 313 15.14 18.39 4.35
CA LEU A 313 15.69 19.73 4.61
C LEU A 313 16.95 19.69 5.45
N SER A 314 16.99 18.85 6.50
CA SER A 314 18.20 18.69 7.33
C SER A 314 19.39 18.15 6.55
N LEU A 315 19.16 17.27 5.57
CA LEU A 315 20.24 16.79 4.69
C LEU A 315 20.69 17.87 3.70
N LEU A 316 19.72 18.59 3.10
CA LEU A 316 20.01 19.65 2.13
C LEU A 316 20.66 20.87 2.78
N SER A 317 20.38 21.18 4.05
CA SER A 317 21.06 22.25 4.79
C SER A 317 22.51 21.91 5.15
N LYS A 318 22.85 20.60 5.24
CA LYS A 318 24.23 20.14 5.47
C LYS A 318 25.03 20.04 4.16
N ASP A 319 24.37 19.60 3.09
CA ASP A 319 24.97 19.48 1.76
C ASP A 319 23.90 19.77 0.70
N ASN A 320 23.88 20.99 0.20
CA ASN A 320 22.92 21.42 -0.81
C ASN A 320 23.20 20.89 -2.22
N SER A 321 24.29 20.17 -2.42
CA SER A 321 24.66 19.53 -3.69
C SER A 321 24.12 18.10 -3.84
N LEU A 322 23.42 17.57 -2.81
CA LEU A 322 22.90 16.21 -2.81
C LEU A 322 21.92 15.97 -3.97
N SER A 323 22.18 14.93 -4.73
CA SER A 323 21.24 14.48 -5.76
C SER A 323 20.02 13.83 -5.12
N LYS A 324 18.89 13.81 -5.85
CA LYS A 324 17.66 13.11 -5.42
C LYS A 324 17.94 11.65 -5.10
N GLN A 325 18.84 10.99 -5.82
CA GLN A 325 19.24 9.62 -5.56
C GLN A 325 19.98 9.49 -4.23
N ARG A 326 20.91 10.39 -3.93
CA ARG A 326 21.62 10.38 -2.63
C ARG A 326 20.69 10.68 -1.45
N LEU A 327 19.67 11.53 -1.65
CA LEU A 327 18.63 11.76 -0.64
C LEU A 327 17.80 10.48 -0.42
N ALA A 328 17.43 9.80 -1.50
CA ALA A 328 16.69 8.53 -1.44
C ALA A 328 17.52 7.47 -0.69
N ASP A 329 18.80 7.33 -1.04
CA ASP A 329 19.72 6.39 -0.41
C ASP A 329 19.94 6.69 1.09
N ALA A 330 20.12 7.96 1.44
CA ALA A 330 20.37 8.38 2.82
C ALA A 330 19.15 8.18 3.73
N LEU A 331 17.93 8.31 3.17
CA LEU A 331 16.69 8.20 3.92
C LEU A 331 16.04 6.83 3.81
N GLY A 332 16.58 5.91 2.99
CA GLY A 332 15.96 4.61 2.74
C GLY A 332 14.63 4.69 2.00
N LEU A 333 14.43 5.74 1.19
CA LEU A 333 13.21 6.01 0.44
C LEU A 333 13.36 5.65 -1.03
N SER A 334 12.22 5.47 -1.72
CA SER A 334 12.23 5.40 -3.18
C SER A 334 12.50 6.78 -3.79
N MET A 335 12.99 6.78 -5.03
CA MET A 335 13.21 7.99 -5.81
C MET A 335 11.90 8.76 -6.05
N SER A 336 10.79 8.03 -6.26
CA SER A 336 9.45 8.60 -6.43
C SER A 336 8.99 9.33 -5.17
N THR A 337 9.21 8.74 -4.00
CA THR A 337 8.87 9.38 -2.72
C THR A 337 9.68 10.66 -2.51
N VAL A 338 10.99 10.64 -2.75
CA VAL A 338 11.82 11.85 -2.62
C VAL A 338 11.38 12.95 -3.58
N LYS A 339 11.05 12.60 -4.84
CA LYS A 339 10.52 13.57 -5.81
C LYS A 339 9.20 14.16 -5.35
N ARG A 340 8.27 13.33 -4.85
CA ARG A 340 6.98 13.78 -4.34
C ARG A 340 7.14 14.73 -3.16
N GLU A 341 8.00 14.38 -2.19
CA GLU A 341 8.26 15.24 -1.03
C GLU A 341 8.92 16.56 -1.43
N LEU A 342 9.89 16.55 -2.34
CA LEU A 342 10.52 17.77 -2.87
C LEU A 342 9.52 18.63 -3.67
N SER A 343 8.63 18.00 -4.43
CA SER A 343 7.56 18.70 -5.16
C SER A 343 6.58 19.36 -4.19
N ALA A 344 6.20 18.68 -3.12
CA ALA A 344 5.34 19.22 -2.06
C ALA A 344 6.00 20.40 -1.31
N MET A 345 7.33 20.46 -1.28
CA MET A 345 8.12 21.53 -0.67
C MET A 345 8.62 22.57 -1.69
N SER A 346 8.12 22.59 -2.91
CA SER A 346 8.61 23.47 -3.99
C SER A 346 8.55 24.97 -3.66
N HIS A 347 7.74 25.36 -2.69
CA HIS A 347 7.68 26.73 -2.14
C HIS A 347 8.82 27.06 -1.17
N MET A 348 9.53 26.02 -0.63
CA MET A 348 10.63 26.17 0.33
C MET A 348 11.97 25.71 -0.24
N VAL A 349 11.98 24.80 -1.19
CA VAL A 349 13.18 24.19 -1.75
C VAL A 349 13.13 24.21 -3.26
N LYS A 350 14.16 24.79 -3.88
CA LYS A 350 14.27 24.89 -5.34
C LYS A 350 15.63 24.39 -5.80
N TYR A 351 15.65 23.58 -6.86
CA TYR A 351 16.90 23.18 -7.49
C TYR A 351 17.32 24.21 -8.54
N VAL A 352 18.55 24.72 -8.42
CA VAL A 352 19.10 25.77 -9.27
C VAL A 352 20.36 25.26 -9.98
N GLY A 353 20.44 25.50 -11.27
CA GLY A 353 21.58 25.12 -12.12
C GLY A 353 21.34 23.89 -13.00
N PRO A 354 22.37 23.40 -13.68
CA PRO A 354 22.27 22.27 -14.60
C PRO A 354 22.07 20.96 -13.83
N THR A 355 21.52 19.93 -14.48
CA THR A 355 21.25 18.61 -13.89
C THR A 355 22.49 17.94 -13.26
N LYS A 356 23.68 18.24 -13.75
CA LYS A 356 24.96 17.87 -13.15
C LYS A 356 25.67 19.15 -12.67
N GLY A 357 25.87 19.30 -11.35
CA GLY A 357 26.55 20.45 -10.76
C GLY A 357 25.65 21.59 -10.29
N GLY A 358 24.34 21.45 -10.36
CA GLY A 358 23.41 22.36 -9.69
C GLY A 358 23.31 22.09 -8.18
N HIS A 359 22.58 22.95 -7.47
CA HIS A 359 22.41 22.87 -6.02
C HIS A 359 20.97 23.21 -5.63
N TRP A 360 20.64 22.90 -4.39
CA TRP A 360 19.33 23.22 -3.80
C TRP A 360 19.43 24.54 -3.02
N GLU A 361 18.48 25.42 -3.28
CA GLU A 361 18.25 26.61 -2.48
C GLU A 361 17.09 26.36 -1.53
N ILE A 362 17.26 26.70 -0.26
CA ILE A 362 16.24 26.62 0.79
C ILE A 362 15.83 28.06 1.12
N ASN A 363 14.58 28.41 0.89
CA ASN A 363 13.98 29.72 1.15
C ASN A 363 13.47 29.84 2.58
#